data_aea5ca55bf706007618ca4d4bc95866a
#
_entry.id   aea5ca55bf706007618ca4d4bc95866a
#
_cell.length_a   1.000
_cell.length_b   1.000
_cell.length_c   1.000
_cell.angle_alpha   90.00
_cell.angle_beta   90.00
_cell.angle_gamma   90.00
#
_symmetry.space_group_name_H-M   'P 1'
#
loop_
_entity.id
_entity.type
_entity.pdbx_description
1 polymer ?
#
loop_
_entity_poly.entity_id
_entity_poly.type
_entity_poly.pdbx_seq_one_letter_code
_entity_poly.pdbx_strand_id
1 'polypeptide(L)'
;GDGVAKDIAKAQKYLGAAAGKNKNAAWMLGLCYLNGQTPNLYLATQWISEAAKGHEKDINALLADSKQKMFYDYLAGLKKFYLDKDFEAAIKLFKSVEKLGGAEGITMQATSMAHKDNKKRNTKKAVSLYQKAMEKGSVAAAYYLSSMYETGEGMKTANKEQALKLLKKAANGGIAYAQDKLGDKYFAGEGVARDYTEAAKLYLQAEAQNRLTSSAAKNLIYCYERGFKVLPDLANAKQRIEVLKKYKPSNSLIDLLKSLEE
;
A
#
# COMPACT_ATOMS: atom_id res chain seq x y z
N GLY A 1 -26.08 -2.24 4.08
CA GLY A 1 -26.89 -3.16 3.33
C GLY A 1 -28.39 -2.96 3.52
N ASP A 2 -28.84 -1.72 3.82
CA ASP A 2 -30.26 -1.45 3.94
C ASP A 2 -30.98 -1.76 2.62
N GLY A 3 -31.76 -2.83 2.58
CA GLY A 3 -32.51 -3.27 1.41
C GLY A 3 -31.73 -4.05 0.34
N VAL A 4 -30.42 -4.27 0.50
CA VAL A 4 -29.58 -5.05 -0.44
C VAL A 4 -28.62 -5.97 0.32
N ALA A 5 -28.31 -7.14 -0.25
CA ALA A 5 -27.32 -8.05 0.30
C ALA A 5 -25.95 -7.33 0.43
N LYS A 6 -25.29 -7.54 1.58
CA LYS A 6 -23.97 -6.95 1.85
C LYS A 6 -22.92 -7.56 0.91
N ASP A 7 -22.42 -6.78 -0.03
CA ASP A 7 -21.37 -7.16 -0.99
C ASP A 7 -20.15 -6.24 -0.83
N ILE A 8 -19.17 -6.68 -0.02
CA ILE A 8 -17.98 -5.92 0.30
C ILE A 8 -17.10 -5.75 -0.96
N ALA A 9 -16.98 -6.76 -1.82
CA ALA A 9 -16.17 -6.68 -3.03
C ALA A 9 -16.72 -5.63 -4.01
N LYS A 10 -18.04 -5.60 -4.16
CA LYS A 10 -18.71 -4.60 -4.99
C LYS A 10 -18.60 -3.20 -4.42
N ALA A 11 -18.73 -3.05 -3.09
CA ALA A 11 -18.50 -1.79 -2.39
C ALA A 11 -17.06 -1.29 -2.58
N GLN A 12 -16.04 -2.15 -2.42
CA GLN A 12 -14.64 -1.81 -2.65
C GLN A 12 -14.40 -1.31 -4.08
N LYS A 13 -15.01 -1.93 -5.09
CA LYS A 13 -14.90 -1.51 -6.48
C LYS A 13 -15.45 -0.10 -6.71
N TYR A 14 -16.66 0.20 -6.21
CA TYR A 14 -17.28 1.51 -6.42
C TYR A 14 -16.63 2.60 -5.56
N LEU A 15 -16.33 2.32 -4.30
CA LEU A 15 -15.66 3.27 -3.41
C LEU A 15 -14.24 3.58 -3.89
N GLY A 16 -13.51 2.58 -4.41
CA GLY A 16 -12.15 2.74 -4.92
C GLY A 16 -12.05 3.78 -6.04
N ALA A 17 -13.07 3.89 -6.88
CA ALA A 17 -13.12 4.90 -7.94
C ALA A 17 -13.26 6.34 -7.41
N ALA A 18 -13.84 6.52 -6.23
CA ALA A 18 -14.11 7.83 -5.63
C ALA A 18 -13.14 8.21 -4.51
N ALA A 19 -12.53 7.24 -3.84
CA ALA A 19 -11.79 7.41 -2.59
C ALA A 19 -10.59 8.36 -2.70
N GLY A 20 -9.90 8.39 -3.83
CA GLY A 20 -8.76 9.30 -4.04
C GLY A 20 -9.14 10.79 -4.05
N LYS A 21 -10.42 11.12 -4.23
CA LYS A 21 -10.92 12.50 -4.30
C LYS A 21 -11.98 12.83 -3.24
N ASN A 22 -12.49 11.83 -2.54
CA ASN A 22 -13.59 11.97 -1.58
C ASN A 22 -13.23 11.27 -0.26
N LYS A 23 -13.07 12.05 0.81
CA LYS A 23 -12.68 11.54 2.13
C LYS A 23 -13.69 10.57 2.74
N ASN A 24 -14.99 10.81 2.54
CA ASN A 24 -16.02 9.90 3.03
C ASN A 24 -15.93 8.54 2.30
N ALA A 25 -15.70 8.56 0.98
CA ALA A 25 -15.48 7.34 0.22
C ALA A 25 -14.19 6.63 0.66
N ALA A 26 -13.11 7.37 0.94
CA ALA A 26 -11.87 6.81 1.49
C ALA A 26 -12.09 6.18 2.86
N TRP A 27 -12.81 6.84 3.76
CA TRP A 27 -13.20 6.31 5.08
C TRP A 27 -13.97 5.00 4.95
N MET A 28 -15.04 5.01 4.16
CA MET A 28 -15.85 3.81 3.94
C MET A 28 -15.06 2.66 3.29
N LEU A 29 -14.17 2.97 2.36
CA LEU A 29 -13.31 1.98 1.73
C LEU A 29 -12.33 1.37 2.75
N GLY A 30 -11.74 2.19 3.61
CA GLY A 30 -10.90 1.73 4.71
C GLY A 30 -11.64 0.78 5.65
N LEU A 31 -12.87 1.12 6.04
CA LEU A 31 -13.72 0.25 6.85
C LEU A 31 -14.10 -1.06 6.13
N CYS A 32 -14.32 -1.02 4.80
CA CYS A 32 -14.54 -2.24 4.03
C CYS A 32 -13.34 -3.20 4.06
N TYR A 33 -12.11 -2.67 3.99
CA TYR A 33 -10.89 -3.48 4.12
C TYR A 33 -10.68 -3.97 5.56
N LEU A 34 -11.07 -3.19 6.57
CA LEU A 34 -10.93 -3.56 7.97
C LEU A 34 -11.92 -4.67 8.38
N ASN A 35 -13.17 -4.57 7.91
CA ASN A 35 -14.29 -5.43 8.33
C ASN A 35 -14.63 -6.54 7.32
N GLY A 36 -13.75 -6.82 6.34
CA GLY A 36 -13.89 -7.93 5.40
C GLY A 36 -13.74 -9.29 6.07
N GLN A 37 -14.09 -10.38 5.39
CA GLN A 37 -13.89 -11.75 5.89
C GLN A 37 -12.42 -12.02 6.23
N THR A 38 -11.51 -11.49 5.43
CA THR A 38 -10.06 -11.45 5.68
C THR A 38 -9.64 -9.99 5.72
N PRO A 39 -9.48 -9.38 6.91
CA PRO A 39 -9.08 -7.98 7.03
C PRO A 39 -7.75 -7.71 6.34
N ASN A 40 -7.70 -6.65 5.53
CA ASN A 40 -6.45 -6.16 4.94
C ASN A 40 -6.04 -4.88 5.66
N LEU A 41 -5.23 -5.01 6.70
CA LEU A 41 -4.82 -3.89 7.55
C LEU A 41 -3.97 -2.87 6.79
N TYR A 42 -3.19 -3.30 5.81
CA TYR A 42 -2.40 -2.38 4.99
C TYR A 42 -3.30 -1.43 4.21
N LEU A 43 -4.25 -1.96 3.44
CA LEU A 43 -5.17 -1.13 2.66
C LEU A 43 -6.15 -0.37 3.55
N ALA A 44 -6.63 -0.97 4.65
CA ALA A 44 -7.46 -0.27 5.63
C ALA A 44 -6.74 0.96 6.18
N THR A 45 -5.50 0.81 6.65
CA THR A 45 -4.70 1.92 7.19
C THR A 45 -4.45 2.99 6.12
N GLN A 46 -4.14 2.59 4.89
CA GLN A 46 -3.92 3.54 3.80
C GLN A 46 -5.16 4.44 3.59
N TRP A 47 -6.34 3.87 3.44
CA TRP A 47 -7.55 4.64 3.18
C TRP A 47 -8.08 5.39 4.39
N ILE A 48 -7.99 4.83 5.59
CA ILE A 48 -8.34 5.53 6.83
C ILE A 48 -7.42 6.75 7.03
N SER A 49 -6.12 6.63 6.74
CA SER A 49 -5.20 7.76 6.85
C SER A 49 -5.51 8.88 5.86
N GLU A 50 -5.89 8.56 4.62
CA GLU A 50 -6.32 9.58 3.64
C GLU A 50 -7.62 10.32 4.07
N ALA A 51 -8.48 9.64 4.82
CA ALA A 51 -9.71 10.22 5.34
C ALA A 51 -9.53 10.95 6.68
N ALA A 52 -8.40 10.78 7.38
CA ALA A 52 -8.21 11.15 8.78
C ALA A 52 -8.64 12.61 9.09
N LYS A 53 -8.22 13.55 8.25
CA LYS A 53 -8.66 14.94 8.39
C LYS A 53 -10.14 15.07 8.04
N GLY A 54 -10.99 15.20 9.05
CA GLY A 54 -12.45 15.31 8.96
C GLY A 54 -13.19 14.09 9.52
N HIS A 55 -12.45 13.06 9.97
CA HIS A 55 -12.98 11.86 10.64
C HIS A 55 -12.29 11.60 11.99
N GLU A 56 -11.74 12.62 12.64
CA GLU A 56 -10.97 12.48 13.88
C GLU A 56 -11.79 11.80 14.99
N LYS A 57 -13.06 12.19 15.15
CA LYS A 57 -13.98 11.58 16.14
C LYS A 57 -14.28 10.12 15.81
N ASP A 58 -14.46 9.81 14.52
CA ASP A 58 -14.76 8.44 14.07
C ASP A 58 -13.55 7.53 14.28
N ILE A 59 -12.33 8.04 14.05
CA ILE A 59 -11.09 7.32 14.29
C ILE A 59 -10.91 7.04 15.77
N ASN A 60 -11.12 8.02 16.65
CA ASN A 60 -11.03 7.82 18.08
C ASN A 60 -12.06 6.80 18.57
N ALA A 61 -13.30 6.84 18.08
CA ALA A 61 -14.31 5.84 18.39
C ALA A 61 -13.91 4.44 17.89
N LEU A 62 -13.35 4.34 16.67
CA LEU A 62 -12.86 3.10 16.11
C LEU A 62 -11.73 2.48 16.95
N LEU A 63 -10.80 3.30 17.42
CA LEU A 63 -9.64 2.86 18.22
C LEU A 63 -10.04 2.51 19.67
N ALA A 64 -11.10 3.10 20.21
CA ALA A 64 -11.65 2.77 21.53
C ALA A 64 -12.45 1.46 21.53
N ASP A 65 -12.89 0.96 20.37
CA ASP A 65 -13.62 -0.30 20.26
C ASP A 65 -12.67 -1.49 20.49
N SER A 66 -12.90 -2.24 21.56
CA SER A 66 -12.12 -3.44 21.89
C SER A 66 -12.13 -4.51 20.79
N LYS A 67 -13.18 -4.53 19.95
CA LYS A 67 -13.25 -5.39 18.76
C LYS A 67 -12.21 -5.03 17.70
N GLN A 68 -11.70 -3.80 17.74
CA GLN A 68 -10.69 -3.31 16.80
C GLN A 68 -9.26 -3.39 17.36
N LYS A 69 -9.04 -4.17 18.40
CA LYS A 69 -7.71 -4.34 19.03
C LYS A 69 -6.61 -4.69 18.01
N MET A 70 -6.91 -5.52 17.01
CA MET A 70 -5.96 -5.88 15.97
C MET A 70 -5.52 -4.66 15.16
N PHE A 71 -6.45 -3.76 14.82
CA PHE A 71 -6.14 -2.54 14.07
C PHE A 71 -5.38 -1.53 14.94
N TYR A 72 -5.76 -1.39 16.21
CA TYR A 72 -5.05 -0.56 17.19
C TYR A 72 -3.60 -1.02 17.36
N ASP A 73 -3.36 -2.32 17.63
CA ASP A 73 -2.01 -2.87 17.80
C ASP A 73 -1.19 -2.69 16.49
N TYR A 74 -1.83 -2.75 15.32
CA TYR A 74 -1.17 -2.51 14.05
C TYR A 74 -0.72 -1.06 13.90
N LEU A 75 -1.58 -0.08 14.19
CA LEU A 75 -1.22 1.34 14.14
C LEU A 75 -0.15 1.69 15.18
N ALA A 76 -0.28 1.20 16.41
CA ALA A 76 0.74 1.39 17.47
C ALA A 76 2.11 0.80 17.03
N GLY A 77 2.08 -0.37 16.39
CA GLY A 77 3.29 -0.98 15.81
C GLY A 77 3.90 -0.13 14.69
N LEU A 78 3.09 0.44 13.80
CA LEU A 78 3.56 1.35 12.76
C LEU A 78 4.17 2.63 13.35
N LYS A 79 3.59 3.19 14.41
CA LYS A 79 4.14 4.33 15.14
C LYS A 79 5.53 4.01 15.68
N LYS A 80 5.68 2.88 16.39
CA LYS A 80 6.98 2.39 16.88
C LYS A 80 8.01 2.21 15.75
N PHE A 81 7.55 1.71 14.60
CA PHE A 81 8.42 1.49 13.43
C PHE A 81 8.84 2.81 12.75
N TYR A 82 7.87 3.68 12.37
CA TYR A 82 8.14 4.86 11.55
C TYR A 82 8.63 6.07 12.34
N LEU A 83 8.07 6.32 13.52
CA LEU A 83 8.36 7.52 14.32
C LEU A 83 9.44 7.25 15.35
N ASP A 84 9.26 6.25 16.22
CA ASP A 84 10.14 6.00 17.35
C ASP A 84 11.42 5.23 16.95
N LYS A 85 11.40 4.56 15.77
CA LYS A 85 12.49 3.65 15.34
C LYS A 85 12.78 2.51 16.34
N ASP A 86 11.80 2.20 17.19
CA ASP A 86 11.86 1.08 18.14
C ASP A 86 11.35 -0.21 17.47
N PHE A 87 12.24 -0.88 16.75
CA PHE A 87 11.91 -2.09 16.01
C PHE A 87 11.56 -3.27 16.90
N GLU A 88 12.06 -3.32 18.14
CA GLU A 88 11.74 -4.42 19.08
C GLU A 88 10.32 -4.27 19.63
N ALA A 89 9.93 -3.06 20.05
CA ALA A 89 8.57 -2.77 20.47
C ALA A 89 7.59 -2.97 19.30
N ALA A 90 7.94 -2.49 18.10
CA ALA A 90 7.15 -2.71 16.91
C ALA A 90 6.90 -4.21 16.63
N ILE A 91 7.95 -5.04 16.69
CA ILE A 91 7.83 -6.50 16.51
C ILE A 91 6.90 -7.13 17.55
N LYS A 92 6.93 -6.67 18.82
CA LYS A 92 6.02 -7.19 19.86
C LYS A 92 4.55 -6.90 19.53
N LEU A 93 4.25 -5.67 19.09
CA LEU A 93 2.90 -5.27 18.68
C LEU A 93 2.45 -6.03 17.42
N PHE A 94 3.31 -6.18 16.42
CA PHE A 94 2.98 -6.95 15.22
C PHE A 94 2.79 -8.46 15.49
N LYS A 95 3.43 -9.02 16.53
CA LYS A 95 3.14 -10.38 17.01
C LYS A 95 1.74 -10.47 17.63
N SER A 96 1.26 -9.43 18.31
CA SER A 96 -0.13 -9.38 18.79
C SER A 96 -1.11 -9.40 17.61
N VAL A 97 -0.84 -8.60 16.56
CA VAL A 97 -1.62 -8.59 15.31
C VAL A 97 -1.66 -9.99 14.66
N GLU A 98 -0.50 -10.67 14.57
CA GLU A 98 -0.42 -12.04 14.05
C GLU A 98 -1.27 -13.03 14.85
N LYS A 99 -1.22 -12.96 16.19
CA LYS A 99 -2.02 -13.82 17.09
C LYS A 99 -3.53 -13.61 16.91
N LEU A 100 -3.93 -12.40 16.56
CA LEU A 100 -5.32 -12.03 16.26
C LEU A 100 -5.73 -12.38 14.80
N GLY A 101 -4.86 -13.02 14.03
CA GLY A 101 -5.13 -13.49 12.66
C GLY A 101 -4.68 -12.51 11.55
N GLY A 102 -4.10 -11.36 11.89
CA GLY A 102 -3.66 -10.36 10.91
C GLY A 102 -2.37 -10.77 10.18
N ALA A 103 -2.46 -11.08 8.90
CA ALA A 103 -1.32 -11.44 8.05
C ALA A 103 -0.31 -10.28 7.90
N GLU A 104 -0.78 -9.04 7.94
CA GLU A 104 0.04 -7.83 7.90
C GLU A 104 0.94 -7.70 9.13
N GLY A 105 0.54 -8.25 10.28
CA GLY A 105 1.40 -8.33 11.46
C GLY A 105 2.67 -9.12 11.18
N ILE A 106 2.57 -10.24 10.45
CA ILE A 106 3.74 -11.03 10.02
C ILE A 106 4.59 -10.25 9.03
N THR A 107 3.93 -9.56 8.09
CA THR A 107 4.61 -8.71 7.10
C THR A 107 5.45 -7.63 7.78
N MET A 108 4.88 -6.93 8.76
CA MET A 108 5.58 -5.85 9.46
C MET A 108 6.64 -6.34 10.45
N GLN A 109 6.49 -7.54 11.03
CA GLN A 109 7.60 -8.20 11.73
C GLN A 109 8.79 -8.41 10.80
N ALA A 110 8.54 -8.95 9.59
CA ALA A 110 9.58 -9.16 8.59
C ALA A 110 10.25 -7.83 8.18
N THR A 111 9.45 -6.80 7.91
CA THR A 111 9.93 -5.46 7.54
C THR A 111 10.80 -4.87 8.65
N SER A 112 10.37 -4.99 9.92
CA SER A 112 11.14 -4.52 11.07
C SER A 112 12.48 -5.26 11.23
N MET A 113 12.48 -6.58 10.96
CA MET A 113 13.71 -7.39 11.00
C MET A 113 14.65 -7.11 9.82
N ALA A 114 14.14 -6.74 8.66
CA ALA A 114 14.96 -6.42 7.49
C ALA A 114 15.47 -4.96 7.50
N HIS A 115 14.90 -4.08 8.31
CA HIS A 115 15.22 -2.65 8.28
C HIS A 115 16.70 -2.40 8.55
N LYS A 116 17.31 -1.53 7.73
CA LYS A 116 18.76 -1.23 7.80
C LYS A 116 19.21 -0.69 9.16
N ASP A 117 18.37 0.12 9.81
CA ASP A 117 18.66 0.73 11.11
C ASP A 117 18.39 -0.20 12.30
N ASN A 118 17.84 -1.41 12.06
CA ASN A 118 17.63 -2.37 13.12
C ASN A 118 18.96 -3.05 13.50
N LYS A 119 19.45 -2.80 14.69
CA LYS A 119 20.70 -3.40 15.22
C LYS A 119 20.66 -4.93 15.24
N LYS A 120 19.48 -5.54 15.35
CA LYS A 120 19.24 -6.98 15.32
C LYS A 120 18.72 -7.47 13.95
N ARG A 121 19.14 -6.80 12.87
CA ARG A 121 18.72 -7.10 11.51
C ARG A 121 18.94 -8.58 11.15
N ASN A 122 17.90 -9.20 10.59
CA ASN A 122 17.94 -10.59 10.13
C ASN A 122 17.12 -10.78 8.86
N THR A 123 17.76 -10.58 7.71
CA THR A 123 17.13 -10.62 6.40
C THR A 123 16.70 -12.02 5.99
N LYS A 124 17.44 -13.08 6.39
CA LYS A 124 17.04 -14.48 6.14
C LYS A 124 15.72 -14.80 6.83
N LYS A 125 15.58 -14.40 8.10
CA LYS A 125 14.33 -14.57 8.84
C LYS A 125 13.20 -13.72 8.27
N ALA A 126 13.49 -12.50 7.79
CA ALA A 126 12.51 -11.65 7.12
C ALA A 126 11.94 -12.32 5.86
N VAL A 127 12.78 -12.94 5.02
CA VAL A 127 12.33 -13.70 3.84
C VAL A 127 11.32 -14.78 4.21
N SER A 128 11.63 -15.62 5.21
CA SER A 128 10.71 -16.68 5.64
C SER A 128 9.39 -16.15 6.22
N LEU A 129 9.44 -15.02 6.92
CA LEU A 129 8.24 -14.37 7.44
C LEU A 129 7.38 -13.75 6.31
N TYR A 130 7.98 -13.12 5.30
CA TYR A 130 7.23 -12.63 4.15
C TYR A 130 6.54 -13.78 3.38
N GLN A 131 7.22 -14.92 3.21
CA GLN A 131 6.61 -16.11 2.61
C GLN A 131 5.40 -16.58 3.42
N LYS A 132 5.54 -16.72 4.74
CA LYS A 132 4.45 -17.06 5.66
C LYS A 132 3.30 -16.05 5.59
N ALA A 133 3.60 -14.75 5.52
CA ALA A 133 2.58 -13.72 5.40
C ALA A 133 1.79 -13.82 4.09
N MET A 134 2.47 -14.12 2.98
CA MET A 134 1.83 -14.36 1.68
C MET A 134 0.90 -15.58 1.69
N GLU A 135 1.30 -16.66 2.34
CA GLU A 135 0.45 -17.87 2.52
C GLU A 135 -0.81 -17.54 3.32
N LYS A 136 -0.72 -16.58 4.24
CA LYS A 136 -1.86 -16.05 5.01
C LYS A 136 -2.62 -14.91 4.32
N GLY A 137 -2.32 -14.63 3.05
CA GLY A 137 -3.07 -13.69 2.21
C GLY A 137 -2.56 -12.25 2.20
N SER A 138 -1.43 -11.92 2.85
CA SER A 138 -0.87 -10.55 2.76
C SER A 138 -0.32 -10.26 1.37
N VAL A 139 -0.95 -9.33 0.67
CA VAL A 139 -0.47 -8.84 -0.63
C VAL A 139 0.72 -7.88 -0.48
N ALA A 140 0.80 -7.18 0.66
CA ALA A 140 1.93 -6.32 0.97
C ALA A 140 3.24 -7.12 1.11
N ALA A 141 3.17 -8.34 1.67
CA ALA A 141 4.33 -9.22 1.77
C ALA A 141 4.91 -9.56 0.39
N ALA A 142 4.08 -9.71 -0.63
CA ALA A 142 4.55 -9.96 -2.00
C ALA A 142 5.39 -8.80 -2.54
N TYR A 143 5.03 -7.55 -2.22
CA TYR A 143 5.83 -6.37 -2.61
C TYR A 143 7.21 -6.38 -1.96
N TYR A 144 7.30 -6.56 -0.64
CA TYR A 144 8.57 -6.57 0.07
C TYR A 144 9.45 -7.76 -0.36
N LEU A 145 8.84 -8.95 -0.51
CA LEU A 145 9.55 -10.13 -0.95
C LEU A 145 10.04 -9.99 -2.40
N SER A 146 9.30 -9.30 -3.28
CA SER A 146 9.76 -8.99 -4.64
C SER A 146 11.06 -8.21 -4.64
N SER A 147 11.18 -7.23 -3.74
CA SER A 147 12.41 -6.43 -3.59
C SER A 147 13.59 -7.28 -3.12
N MET A 148 13.35 -8.21 -2.19
CA MET A 148 14.41 -9.12 -1.72
C MET A 148 14.86 -10.11 -2.81
N TYR A 149 13.94 -10.63 -3.63
CA TYR A 149 14.29 -11.43 -4.79
C TYR A 149 15.05 -10.64 -5.86
N GLU A 150 14.72 -9.36 -6.05
CA GLU A 150 15.39 -8.50 -7.01
C GLU A 150 16.86 -8.25 -6.65
N THR A 151 17.14 -8.03 -5.36
CA THR A 151 18.49 -7.75 -4.84
C THR A 151 19.26 -8.99 -4.40
N GLY A 152 18.59 -10.10 -4.13
CA GLY A 152 19.18 -11.28 -3.50
C GLY A 152 19.35 -11.15 -1.98
N GLU A 153 18.86 -10.08 -1.38
CA GLU A 153 19.01 -9.82 0.04
C GLU A 153 18.33 -10.89 0.90
N GLY A 154 19.07 -11.50 1.82
CA GLY A 154 18.59 -12.60 2.66
C GLY A 154 18.49 -13.96 1.95
N MET A 155 18.92 -14.06 0.70
CA MET A 155 18.91 -15.24 -0.16
C MET A 155 20.32 -15.61 -0.62
N LYS A 156 20.47 -16.77 -1.29
CA LYS A 156 21.76 -17.15 -1.88
C LYS A 156 22.09 -16.33 -3.12
N THR A 157 21.07 -16.08 -3.96
CA THR A 157 21.18 -15.36 -5.23
C THR A 157 19.91 -14.53 -5.49
N ALA A 158 20.06 -13.48 -6.25
CA ALA A 158 18.92 -12.73 -6.79
C ALA A 158 18.14 -13.58 -7.81
N ASN A 159 16.82 -13.36 -7.90
CA ASN A 159 15.96 -13.98 -8.89
C ASN A 159 14.97 -12.95 -9.44
N LYS A 160 15.35 -12.32 -10.54
CA LYS A 160 14.56 -11.22 -11.15
C LYS A 160 13.21 -11.68 -11.70
N GLU A 161 13.12 -12.94 -12.18
CA GLU A 161 11.86 -13.50 -12.68
C GLU A 161 10.84 -13.65 -11.53
N GLN A 162 11.27 -14.25 -10.43
CA GLN A 162 10.43 -14.41 -9.24
C GLN A 162 10.08 -13.02 -8.64
N ALA A 163 11.01 -12.08 -8.64
CA ALA A 163 10.77 -10.70 -8.22
C ALA A 163 9.64 -10.06 -9.03
N LEU A 164 9.69 -10.16 -10.36
CA LEU A 164 8.66 -9.63 -11.24
C LEU A 164 7.29 -10.29 -11.02
N LYS A 165 7.26 -11.62 -10.87
CA LYS A 165 6.02 -12.36 -10.58
C LYS A 165 5.35 -11.86 -9.30
N LEU A 166 6.14 -11.67 -8.24
CA LEU A 166 5.65 -11.17 -6.96
C LEU A 166 5.23 -9.69 -7.05
N LEU A 167 5.98 -8.87 -7.79
CA LEU A 167 5.63 -7.47 -8.03
C LEU A 167 4.28 -7.35 -8.74
N LYS A 168 4.03 -8.15 -9.78
CA LYS A 168 2.72 -8.23 -10.46
C LYS A 168 1.62 -8.66 -9.50
N LYS A 169 1.86 -9.66 -8.64
CA LYS A 169 0.90 -10.07 -7.62
C LYS A 169 0.54 -8.93 -6.66
N ALA A 170 1.54 -8.19 -6.19
CA ALA A 170 1.33 -7.05 -5.29
C ALA A 170 0.59 -5.89 -5.97
N ALA A 171 0.94 -5.55 -7.22
CA ALA A 171 0.29 -4.50 -8.00
C ALA A 171 -1.19 -4.82 -8.25
N ASN A 172 -1.50 -6.06 -8.65
CA ASN A 172 -2.86 -6.56 -8.84
C ASN A 172 -3.65 -6.60 -7.51
N GLY A 173 -2.95 -6.80 -6.39
CA GLY A 173 -3.52 -6.73 -5.04
C GLY A 173 -3.75 -5.30 -4.52
N GLY A 174 -3.50 -4.28 -5.34
CA GLY A 174 -3.80 -2.88 -5.01
C GLY A 174 -2.68 -2.16 -4.23
N ILE A 175 -1.47 -2.73 -4.14
CA ILE A 175 -0.35 -2.06 -3.48
C ILE A 175 0.18 -0.93 -4.38
N ALA A 176 -0.06 0.31 -4.02
CA ALA A 176 0.29 1.48 -4.82
C ALA A 176 1.77 1.56 -5.20
N TYR A 177 2.67 1.27 -4.26
CA TYR A 177 4.11 1.22 -4.53
C TYR A 177 4.51 0.11 -5.49
N ALA A 178 3.76 -1.00 -5.51
CA ALA A 178 3.99 -2.07 -6.49
C ALA A 178 3.47 -1.68 -7.87
N GLN A 179 2.35 -0.96 -7.94
CA GLN A 179 1.81 -0.40 -9.19
C GLN A 179 2.79 0.60 -9.80
N ASP A 180 3.30 1.52 -8.98
CA ASP A 180 4.31 2.51 -9.38
C ASP A 180 5.58 1.83 -9.94
N LYS A 181 6.17 0.91 -9.18
CA LYS A 181 7.38 0.18 -9.57
C LYS A 181 7.17 -0.72 -10.79
N LEU A 182 6.02 -1.35 -10.93
CA LEU A 182 5.69 -2.15 -12.10
C LEU A 182 5.47 -1.27 -13.34
N GLY A 183 4.89 -0.08 -13.14
CA GLY A 183 4.79 0.95 -14.17
C GLY A 183 6.15 1.37 -14.69
N ASP A 184 7.13 1.59 -13.81
CA ASP A 184 8.52 1.90 -14.20
C ASP A 184 9.14 0.77 -15.04
N LYS A 185 8.90 -0.50 -14.67
CA LYS A 185 9.40 -1.64 -15.45
C LYS A 185 8.80 -1.71 -16.86
N TYR A 186 7.49 -1.46 -17.01
CA TYR A 186 6.87 -1.37 -18.34
C TYR A 186 7.34 -0.13 -19.12
N PHE A 187 7.55 1.00 -18.45
CA PHE A 187 8.05 2.22 -19.06
C PHE A 187 9.46 2.04 -19.61
N ALA A 188 10.35 1.39 -18.86
CA ALA A 188 11.73 1.13 -19.24
C ALA A 188 11.92 -0.11 -20.13
N GLY A 189 10.99 -1.08 -20.09
CA GLY A 189 11.17 -2.40 -20.69
C GLY A 189 12.06 -3.33 -19.87
N GLU A 190 12.08 -3.18 -18.55
CA GLU A 190 12.94 -3.96 -17.65
C GLU A 190 12.29 -5.28 -17.21
N GLY A 191 12.72 -6.38 -17.82
CA GLY A 191 12.18 -7.72 -17.53
C GLY A 191 10.80 -7.98 -18.13
N VAL A 192 10.22 -6.99 -18.82
CA VAL A 192 8.98 -7.03 -19.59
C VAL A 192 9.17 -6.29 -20.90
N ALA A 193 8.36 -6.60 -21.92
CA ALA A 193 8.31 -5.76 -23.12
C ALA A 193 7.86 -4.33 -22.74
N ARG A 194 8.52 -3.33 -23.33
CA ARG A 194 8.15 -1.93 -23.11
C ARG A 194 6.70 -1.67 -23.52
N ASP A 195 5.90 -1.12 -22.61
CA ASP A 195 4.50 -0.76 -22.86
C ASP A 195 4.14 0.50 -22.08
N TYR A 196 4.16 1.64 -22.76
CA TYR A 196 3.82 2.94 -22.17
C TYR A 196 2.34 3.04 -21.77
N THR A 197 1.46 2.31 -22.46
CA THR A 197 0.02 2.31 -22.12
C THR A 197 -0.23 1.57 -20.82
N GLU A 198 0.40 0.41 -20.63
CA GLU A 198 0.29 -0.35 -19.38
C GLU A 198 1.00 0.39 -18.24
N ALA A 199 2.18 0.99 -18.50
CA ALA A 199 2.85 1.84 -17.51
C ALA A 199 1.93 2.96 -17.01
N ALA A 200 1.29 3.70 -17.93
CA ALA A 200 0.41 4.80 -17.57
C ALA A 200 -0.82 4.35 -16.79
N LYS A 201 -1.44 3.20 -17.11
CA LYS A 201 -2.53 2.63 -16.32
C LYS A 201 -2.12 2.34 -14.88
N LEU A 202 -0.93 1.75 -14.69
CA LEU A 202 -0.39 1.44 -13.36
C LEU A 202 -0.09 2.71 -12.58
N TYR A 203 0.47 3.74 -13.20
CA TYR A 203 0.69 5.05 -12.56
C TYR A 203 -0.62 5.71 -12.14
N LEU A 204 -1.67 5.63 -12.98
CA LEU A 204 -2.99 6.14 -12.63
C LEU A 204 -3.62 5.41 -11.44
N GLN A 205 -3.39 4.11 -11.32
CA GLN A 205 -3.85 3.34 -10.16
C GLN A 205 -3.13 3.77 -8.87
N ALA A 206 -1.82 4.03 -8.92
CA ALA A 206 -1.05 4.52 -7.79
C ALA A 206 -1.45 5.97 -7.43
N GLU A 207 -1.68 6.82 -8.43
CA GLU A 207 -2.14 8.19 -8.25
C GLU A 207 -3.53 8.26 -7.61
N ALA A 208 -4.46 7.40 -8.01
CA ALA A 208 -5.79 7.31 -7.42
C ALA A 208 -5.76 7.02 -5.91
N GLN A 209 -4.67 6.46 -5.41
CA GLN A 209 -4.40 6.23 -4.00
C GLN A 209 -3.53 7.33 -3.35
N ASN A 210 -3.27 8.44 -4.04
CA ASN A 210 -2.37 9.53 -3.63
C ASN A 210 -0.93 9.05 -3.30
N ARG A 211 -0.44 8.02 -4.00
CA ARG A 211 0.86 7.37 -3.73
C ARG A 211 1.78 7.30 -4.95
N LEU A 212 1.50 8.08 -5.98
CA LEU A 212 2.40 8.17 -7.14
C LEU A 212 3.72 8.83 -6.73
N THR A 213 4.85 8.26 -7.13
CA THR A 213 6.15 8.91 -6.90
C THR A 213 6.36 10.07 -7.87
N SER A 214 7.27 11.00 -7.51
CA SER A 214 7.60 12.12 -8.41
C SER A 214 8.24 11.63 -9.72
N SER A 215 8.94 10.49 -9.71
CA SER A 215 9.49 9.87 -10.93
C SER A 215 8.37 9.35 -11.83
N ALA A 216 7.46 8.58 -11.24
CA ALA A 216 6.32 8.05 -11.98
C ALA A 216 5.37 9.13 -12.50
N ALA A 217 5.22 10.25 -11.76
CA ALA A 217 4.47 11.40 -12.26
C ALA A 217 5.10 12.00 -13.54
N LYS A 218 6.44 12.10 -13.59
CA LYS A 218 7.15 12.55 -14.81
C LYS A 218 6.96 11.56 -15.97
N ASN A 219 7.05 10.26 -15.69
CA ASN A 219 6.83 9.22 -16.68
C ASN A 219 5.38 9.24 -17.22
N LEU A 220 4.40 9.49 -16.34
CA LEU A 220 3.01 9.63 -16.74
C LEU A 220 2.77 10.88 -17.61
N ILE A 221 3.43 12.01 -17.29
CA ILE A 221 3.44 13.21 -18.14
C ILE A 221 3.96 12.87 -19.52
N TYR A 222 5.11 12.18 -19.60
CA TYR A 222 5.68 11.73 -20.87
C TYR A 222 4.68 10.89 -21.70
N CYS A 223 3.96 9.96 -21.03
CA CYS A 223 2.94 9.15 -21.70
C CYS A 223 1.82 10.02 -22.29
N TYR A 224 1.39 11.06 -21.59
CA TYR A 224 0.38 11.98 -22.10
C TYR A 224 0.87 12.86 -23.26
N GLU A 225 2.09 13.40 -23.18
CA GLU A 225 2.69 14.24 -24.22
C GLU A 225 2.90 13.48 -25.53
N ARG A 226 3.15 12.17 -25.46
CA ARG A 226 3.36 11.29 -26.62
C ARG A 226 2.08 10.66 -27.14
N GLY A 227 0.92 10.96 -26.54
CA GLY A 227 -0.37 10.49 -27.02
C GLY A 227 -0.59 8.98 -26.83
N PHE A 228 0.13 8.32 -25.91
CA PHE A 228 -0.18 6.96 -25.52
C PHE A 228 -1.58 6.97 -24.87
N LYS A 229 -2.53 6.23 -25.47
CA LYS A 229 -3.97 6.29 -25.20
C LYS A 229 -4.34 5.94 -23.76
N VAL A 230 -4.16 6.90 -22.86
CA VAL A 230 -4.53 6.78 -21.44
C VAL A 230 -5.76 7.64 -21.12
N LEU A 231 -5.97 8.70 -21.91
CA LEU A 231 -7.14 9.57 -21.84
C LEU A 231 -7.74 9.71 -23.26
N PRO A 232 -9.07 9.78 -23.33
CA PRO A 232 -9.79 9.86 -24.62
C PRO A 232 -9.62 11.22 -25.34
N ASP A 233 -9.07 12.26 -24.66
CA ASP A 233 -9.06 13.63 -25.16
C ASP A 233 -7.77 14.37 -24.82
N LEU A 234 -7.18 15.05 -25.83
CA LEU A 234 -5.94 15.83 -25.71
C LEU A 234 -6.11 17.06 -24.78
N ALA A 235 -7.29 17.66 -24.71
CA ALA A 235 -7.56 18.78 -23.80
C ALA A 235 -7.49 18.34 -22.34
N ASN A 236 -8.06 17.18 -22.02
CA ASN A 236 -7.94 16.55 -20.70
C ASN A 236 -6.51 16.19 -20.36
N ALA A 237 -5.70 15.74 -21.37
CA ALA A 237 -4.29 15.43 -21.15
C ALA A 237 -3.50 16.69 -20.74
N LYS A 238 -3.70 17.83 -21.40
CA LYS A 238 -3.02 19.10 -21.05
C LYS A 238 -3.34 19.55 -19.62
N GLN A 239 -4.63 19.55 -19.25
CA GLN A 239 -5.04 19.86 -17.88
C GLN A 239 -4.42 18.92 -16.86
N ARG A 240 -4.37 17.63 -17.18
CA ARG A 240 -3.81 16.59 -16.30
C ARG A 240 -2.30 16.77 -16.09
N ILE A 241 -1.57 17.14 -17.13
CA ILE A 241 -0.14 17.46 -17.05
C ILE A 241 0.11 18.58 -16.04
N GLU A 242 -0.68 19.67 -16.07
CA GLU A 242 -0.51 20.77 -15.12
C GLU A 242 -0.80 20.36 -13.67
N VAL A 243 -1.75 19.46 -13.44
CA VAL A 243 -2.01 18.87 -12.12
C VAL A 243 -0.81 18.03 -11.67
N LEU A 244 -0.29 17.17 -12.55
CA LEU A 244 0.83 16.27 -12.23
C LEU A 244 2.14 17.01 -11.97
N LYS A 245 2.40 18.13 -12.63
CA LYS A 245 3.56 19.00 -12.36
C LYS A 245 3.61 19.49 -10.92
N LYS A 246 2.45 19.66 -10.28
CA LYS A 246 2.29 20.12 -8.90
C LYS A 246 2.04 18.98 -7.92
N TYR A 247 1.98 17.74 -8.40
CA TYR A 247 1.67 16.58 -7.59
C TYR A 247 2.74 16.32 -6.52
N LYS A 248 2.29 16.06 -5.30
CA LYS A 248 3.12 15.59 -4.18
C LYS A 248 2.47 14.35 -3.58
N PRO A 249 3.24 13.29 -3.30
CA PRO A 249 2.74 12.12 -2.59
C PRO A 249 2.17 12.49 -1.22
N SER A 250 1.13 11.80 -0.80
CA SER A 250 0.51 12.02 0.51
C SER A 250 1.39 11.52 1.66
N ASN A 251 1.44 12.30 2.74
CA ASN A 251 2.06 11.92 4.01
C ASN A 251 1.01 11.56 5.07
N SER A 252 -0.24 11.34 4.68
CA SER A 252 -1.39 11.12 5.55
C SER A 252 -1.18 10.05 6.62
N LEU A 253 -0.44 8.96 6.31
CA LEU A 253 -0.11 7.94 7.31
C LEU A 253 0.75 8.50 8.45
N ILE A 254 1.78 9.26 8.13
CA ILE A 254 2.66 9.87 9.15
C ILE A 254 1.88 10.86 10.00
N ASP A 255 1.00 11.64 9.39
CA ASP A 255 0.16 12.61 10.09
C ASP A 255 -0.85 11.89 11.02
N LEU A 256 -1.48 10.81 10.55
CA LEU A 256 -2.33 9.95 11.39
C LEU A 256 -1.53 9.37 12.58
N LEU A 257 -0.34 8.81 12.34
CA LEU A 257 0.46 8.20 13.41
C LEU A 257 0.91 9.23 14.45
N LYS A 258 1.17 10.47 14.06
CA LYS A 258 1.47 11.57 15.00
C LYS A 258 0.26 11.93 15.85
N SER A 259 -0.94 11.98 15.26
CA SER A 259 -2.17 12.31 16.00
C SER A 259 -2.57 11.27 17.07
N LEU A 260 -1.98 10.07 17.04
CA LEU A 260 -2.16 9.05 18.08
C LEU A 260 -1.35 9.36 19.38
N GLU A 261 -0.64 10.48 19.46
CA GLU A 261 0.11 10.91 20.65
C GLU A 261 -0.71 11.77 21.60
N GLU A 262 -1.78 12.36 21.09
CA GLU A 262 -2.71 13.23 21.82
C GLU A 262 -3.89 12.44 22.38
#